data_6d9cdb0969d73ab7d728bbf62ada2733
#
_entry.id   6d9cdb0969d73ab7d728bbf62ada2733
#
_cell.length_a   1.000
_cell.length_b   1.000
_cell.length_c   1.000
_cell.angle_alpha   90.00
_cell.angle_beta   90.00
_cell.angle_gamma   90.00
#
_symmetry.space_group_name_H-M   'P 1'
#
loop_
_entity.id
_entity.type
_entity.pdbx_description
1 polymer ?
#
loop_
_entity_poly.entity_id
_entity_poly.type
_entity_poly.pdbx_seq_one_letter_code
_entity_poly.pdbx_strand_id
1 'polypeptide(L)'
;MSDKMVKRRSVLGAIGVGASVPFVRTATAGKVDRSTRIVAGRSGENHEPVFTKTVPKQWLRHQEAVRKATKRLLDAYGQRDHVGSISYVASTRMKDGVRYSQPEIAVAPGTPQSKKDQLPDSLKEAGVEEPSSLTVSDIKIREMNGDFIAQNVDCYRNITESNFSGGLEIRDHDSNALGTAGFKVWRNDNEYMYTANHVLNDGSCAVGEGGMDDADNNLLGYSNDGHSYTREGHKNHDWITVSDYNTTYDNTIQYEEGEITINGYATQEGMESIQGERGTLQFQGIVSGYQDAYVKGGGASVSTGCIDMYGSATKIGMPDYARDGDSGGPYWWPTADGNLVVGAHSASETTGSFSGCNLSGSEGTPCYTYPFWRVANNTGFTVKNV
;
A
#
# COMPACT_ATOMS: atom_id res chain seq x y z
N MET A 1 27.10 -0.19 -40.16
CA MET A 1 26.88 -0.60 -38.77
C MET A 1 25.41 -0.35 -38.52
N SER A 2 24.65 -1.42 -38.35
CA SER A 2 23.19 -1.43 -38.45
C SER A 2 22.57 -1.31 -37.06
N ASP A 3 21.86 -0.20 -36.85
CA ASP A 3 21.01 0.01 -35.69
C ASP A 3 19.82 -0.94 -35.70
N LYS A 4 19.82 -1.89 -34.78
CA LYS A 4 18.63 -2.69 -34.47
C LYS A 4 17.83 -1.98 -33.38
N MET A 5 16.91 -1.11 -33.77
CA MET A 5 15.80 -0.68 -32.92
C MET A 5 14.96 -1.90 -32.57
N VAL A 6 14.98 -2.26 -31.28
CA VAL A 6 14.04 -3.22 -30.71
C VAL A 6 12.71 -2.48 -30.47
N LYS A 7 11.76 -2.69 -31.38
CA LYS A 7 10.37 -2.25 -31.19
C LYS A 7 9.76 -3.07 -30.05
N ARG A 8 9.58 -2.48 -28.89
CA ARG A 8 8.68 -3.00 -27.86
C ARG A 8 7.25 -2.95 -28.42
N ARG A 9 6.64 -4.12 -28.59
CA ARG A 9 5.22 -4.25 -28.93
C ARG A 9 4.41 -3.88 -27.68
N SER A 10 3.74 -2.74 -27.74
CA SER A 10 2.62 -2.45 -26.85
C SER A 10 1.50 -3.45 -27.14
N VAL A 11 1.27 -4.35 -26.21
CA VAL A 11 0.06 -5.19 -26.21
C VAL A 11 -1.04 -4.33 -25.59
N LEU A 12 -1.69 -3.52 -26.42
CA LEU A 12 -3.01 -2.97 -26.10
C LEU A 12 -3.98 -4.17 -26.07
N GLY A 13 -4.16 -4.74 -24.89
CA GLY A 13 -5.24 -5.66 -24.62
C GLY A 13 -6.55 -4.91 -24.77
N ALA A 14 -7.26 -5.18 -25.89
CA ALA A 14 -8.61 -4.70 -26.08
C ALA A 14 -9.45 -5.11 -24.87
N ILE A 15 -9.86 -4.13 -24.06
CA ILE A 15 -10.90 -4.30 -23.06
C ILE A 15 -12.17 -4.59 -23.84
N GLY A 16 -12.50 -5.88 -23.93
CA GLY A 16 -13.75 -6.34 -24.52
C GLY A 16 -14.90 -5.73 -23.75
N VAL A 17 -15.65 -4.88 -24.39
CA VAL A 17 -16.96 -4.43 -23.94
C VAL A 17 -17.78 -5.69 -23.67
N GLY A 18 -17.89 -6.05 -22.38
CA GLY A 18 -18.67 -7.19 -21.94
C GLY A 18 -20.14 -6.93 -22.27
N ALA A 19 -20.62 -7.60 -23.31
CA ALA A 19 -22.02 -7.68 -23.61
C ALA A 19 -22.75 -8.11 -22.34
N SER A 20 -23.66 -7.28 -21.86
CA SER A 20 -24.61 -7.59 -20.80
C SER A 20 -25.46 -8.81 -21.23
N VAL A 21 -25.03 -9.99 -20.79
CA VAL A 21 -25.84 -11.19 -20.92
C VAL A 21 -27.04 -10.99 -19.97
N PRO A 22 -28.30 -10.99 -20.48
CA PRO A 22 -29.44 -10.91 -19.62
C PRO A 22 -29.49 -12.18 -18.76
N PHE A 23 -29.27 -12.02 -17.45
CA PHE A 23 -29.50 -13.10 -16.50
C PHE A 23 -30.98 -13.43 -16.50
N VAL A 24 -31.35 -14.49 -17.19
CA VAL A 24 -32.67 -15.14 -17.04
C VAL A 24 -32.75 -15.60 -15.60
N ARG A 25 -33.56 -14.90 -14.79
CA ARG A 25 -33.93 -15.32 -13.45
C ARG A 25 -34.85 -16.56 -13.57
N THR A 26 -34.29 -17.75 -13.56
CA THR A 26 -35.03 -18.94 -13.16
C THR A 26 -35.20 -18.88 -11.64
N ALA A 27 -36.40 -18.53 -11.20
CA ALA A 27 -36.81 -18.59 -9.80
C ALA A 27 -36.81 -20.05 -9.36
N THR A 28 -35.72 -20.49 -8.75
CA THR A 28 -35.71 -21.72 -7.93
C THR A 28 -35.80 -21.31 -6.47
N ALA A 29 -36.89 -21.67 -5.82
CA ALA A 29 -37.13 -21.48 -4.39
C ALA A 29 -35.93 -22.03 -3.58
N GLY A 30 -35.37 -21.22 -2.65
CA GLY A 30 -34.41 -21.67 -1.66
C GLY A 30 -32.93 -21.24 -1.84
N LYS A 31 -32.57 -20.32 -2.75
CA LYS A 31 -31.23 -19.75 -2.72
C LYS A 31 -31.15 -18.74 -1.58
N VAL A 32 -30.65 -19.19 -0.42
CA VAL A 32 -30.10 -18.29 0.60
C VAL A 32 -29.16 -17.31 -0.09
N ASP A 33 -29.38 -16.01 0.09
CA ASP A 33 -28.53 -14.95 -0.45
C ASP A 33 -27.10 -15.16 0.06
N ARG A 34 -26.23 -15.70 -0.81
CA ARG A 34 -24.85 -16.09 -0.49
C ARG A 34 -23.86 -14.98 -0.69
N SER A 35 -24.27 -13.85 -1.24
CA SER A 35 -23.44 -12.70 -1.53
C SER A 35 -23.84 -11.47 -0.73
N THR A 36 -22.92 -10.54 -0.60
CA THR A 36 -23.16 -9.22 -0.01
C THR A 36 -22.39 -8.16 -0.78
N ARG A 37 -22.85 -6.93 -0.71
CA ARG A 37 -22.19 -5.78 -1.30
C ARG A 37 -21.28 -5.14 -0.25
N ILE A 38 -20.01 -4.93 -0.58
CA ILE A 38 -19.06 -4.17 0.23
C ILE A 38 -18.83 -2.81 -0.39
N VAL A 39 -18.49 -1.82 0.42
CA VAL A 39 -17.96 -0.55 -0.04
C VAL A 39 -16.45 -0.75 -0.27
N ALA A 40 -16.02 -0.69 -1.51
CA ALA A 40 -14.63 -0.94 -1.88
C ALA A 40 -13.83 0.36 -2.07
N GLY A 41 -14.52 1.49 -2.29
CA GLY A 41 -13.92 2.82 -2.38
C GLY A 41 -14.82 3.90 -1.79
N ARG A 42 -14.20 4.95 -1.25
CA ARG A 42 -14.87 6.10 -0.65
C ARG A 42 -14.24 7.41 -1.12
N SER A 43 -15.00 8.50 -1.04
CA SER A 43 -14.55 9.86 -1.39
C SER A 43 -15.32 10.90 -0.58
N GLY A 44 -14.80 12.15 -0.60
CA GLY A 44 -15.45 13.29 0.02
C GLY A 44 -15.39 13.30 1.55
N GLU A 45 -15.76 14.42 2.14
CA GLU A 45 -15.68 14.66 3.60
C GLU A 45 -16.53 13.70 4.43
N ASN A 46 -17.66 13.26 3.87
CA ASN A 46 -18.53 12.29 4.53
C ASN A 46 -18.15 10.83 4.23
N HIS A 47 -17.00 10.61 3.57
CA HIS A 47 -16.55 9.28 3.17
C HIS A 47 -17.61 8.49 2.36
N GLU A 48 -18.23 9.16 1.41
CA GLU A 48 -19.30 8.61 0.57
C GLU A 48 -18.80 7.40 -0.23
N PRO A 49 -19.61 6.35 -0.37
CA PRO A 49 -19.27 5.23 -1.22
C PRO A 49 -19.20 5.63 -2.69
N VAL A 50 -18.03 5.49 -3.33
CA VAL A 50 -17.83 5.76 -4.76
C VAL A 50 -17.63 4.49 -5.58
N PHE A 51 -17.21 3.40 -4.93
CA PHE A 51 -17.06 2.12 -5.58
C PHE A 51 -17.54 0.98 -4.67
N THR A 52 -18.27 0.03 -5.23
CA THR A 52 -18.79 -1.12 -4.48
C THR A 52 -18.53 -2.42 -5.22
N LYS A 53 -18.25 -3.49 -4.49
CA LYS A 53 -18.02 -4.83 -5.03
C LYS A 53 -18.93 -5.85 -4.37
N THR A 54 -19.39 -6.84 -5.12
CA THR A 54 -20.19 -7.95 -4.56
C THR A 54 -19.25 -9.11 -4.24
N VAL A 55 -19.29 -9.59 -3.00
CA VAL A 55 -18.45 -10.68 -2.50
C VAL A 55 -19.30 -11.74 -1.79
N PRO A 56 -18.82 -13.01 -1.69
CA PRO A 56 -19.50 -14.03 -0.89
C PRO A 56 -19.53 -13.63 0.60
N LYS A 57 -20.69 -13.79 1.26
CA LYS A 57 -20.80 -13.53 2.72
C LYS A 57 -19.82 -14.38 3.54
N GLN A 58 -19.56 -15.62 3.10
CA GLN A 58 -18.59 -16.49 3.74
C GLN A 58 -17.18 -15.94 3.66
N TRP A 59 -16.80 -15.34 2.51
CA TRP A 59 -15.50 -14.71 2.34
C TRP A 59 -15.33 -13.53 3.32
N LEU A 60 -16.32 -12.64 3.42
CA LEU A 60 -16.25 -11.49 4.33
C LEU A 60 -16.06 -11.93 5.79
N ARG A 61 -16.83 -12.92 6.24
CA ARG A 61 -16.69 -13.50 7.60
C ARG A 61 -15.29 -14.11 7.81
N HIS A 62 -14.77 -14.77 6.78
CA HIS A 62 -13.43 -15.34 6.82
C HIS A 62 -12.36 -14.23 6.94
N GLN A 63 -12.45 -13.13 6.19
CA GLN A 63 -11.52 -12.02 6.29
C GLN A 63 -11.51 -11.40 7.70
N GLU A 64 -12.67 -11.19 8.29
CA GLU A 64 -12.75 -10.74 9.70
C GLU A 64 -12.09 -11.74 10.67
N ALA A 65 -12.30 -13.02 10.45
CA ALA A 65 -11.71 -14.07 11.28
C ALA A 65 -10.18 -14.11 11.15
N VAL A 66 -9.65 -14.01 9.93
CA VAL A 66 -8.21 -13.97 9.67
C VAL A 66 -7.57 -12.74 10.31
N ARG A 67 -8.17 -11.56 10.19
CA ARG A 67 -7.68 -10.34 10.85
C ARG A 67 -7.55 -10.51 12.36
N LYS A 68 -8.60 -11.08 13.00
CA LYS A 68 -8.59 -11.35 14.44
C LYS A 68 -7.51 -12.38 14.84
N ALA A 69 -7.37 -13.45 14.06
CA ALA A 69 -6.36 -14.48 14.28
C ALA A 69 -4.94 -13.91 14.11
N THR A 70 -4.70 -13.13 13.06
CA THR A 70 -3.40 -12.47 12.82
C THR A 70 -3.03 -11.53 13.96
N LYS A 71 -3.97 -10.75 14.49
CA LYS A 71 -3.72 -9.91 15.66
C LYS A 71 -3.31 -10.72 16.88
N ARG A 72 -4.00 -11.83 17.18
CA ARG A 72 -3.63 -12.71 18.31
C ARG A 72 -2.24 -13.34 18.11
N LEU A 73 -1.90 -13.74 16.89
CA LEU A 73 -0.54 -14.22 16.57
C LEU A 73 0.50 -13.12 16.80
N LEU A 74 0.20 -11.89 16.38
CA LEU A 74 1.09 -10.75 16.60
C LEU A 74 1.33 -10.50 18.08
N ASP A 75 0.29 -10.54 18.91
CA ASP A 75 0.39 -10.37 20.35
C ASP A 75 1.21 -11.50 21.01
N ALA A 76 1.12 -12.74 20.49
CA ALA A 76 1.79 -13.91 21.06
C ALA A 76 3.24 -14.13 20.57
N TYR A 77 3.53 -13.76 19.33
CA TYR A 77 4.79 -14.11 18.66
C TYR A 77 5.56 -12.91 18.12
N GLY A 78 4.94 -11.74 17.99
CA GLY A 78 5.54 -10.58 17.31
C GLY A 78 6.78 -9.99 18.00
N GLN A 79 7.01 -10.31 19.28
CA GLN A 79 8.17 -9.84 20.05
C GLN A 79 9.34 -10.85 20.07
N ARG A 80 9.26 -11.94 19.31
CA ARG A 80 10.36 -12.91 19.26
C ARG A 80 11.47 -12.42 18.33
N ASP A 81 12.72 -12.46 18.77
CA ASP A 81 13.89 -11.93 18.06
C ASP A 81 14.03 -12.40 16.60
N HIS A 82 13.52 -13.58 16.28
CA HIS A 82 13.60 -14.15 14.94
C HIS A 82 12.32 -13.94 14.10
N VAL A 83 11.30 -13.30 14.65
CA VAL A 83 10.07 -12.94 13.92
C VAL A 83 10.18 -11.52 13.44
N GLY A 84 10.30 -11.34 12.14
CA GLY A 84 10.42 -10.02 11.52
C GLY A 84 9.06 -9.37 11.24
N SER A 85 8.04 -10.16 10.88
CA SER A 85 6.69 -9.63 10.63
C SER A 85 5.62 -10.71 10.79
N ILE A 86 4.44 -10.31 11.27
CA ILE A 86 3.22 -11.11 11.23
C ILE A 86 2.17 -10.35 10.44
N SER A 87 1.52 -11.04 9.50
CA SER A 87 0.54 -10.45 8.58
C SER A 87 -0.49 -11.50 8.15
N TYR A 88 -1.49 -11.10 7.39
CA TYR A 88 -2.27 -12.04 6.60
C TYR A 88 -2.01 -11.81 5.12
N VAL A 89 -1.96 -12.90 4.36
CA VAL A 89 -1.62 -12.88 2.93
C VAL A 89 -2.62 -13.70 2.12
N ALA A 90 -2.65 -13.50 0.81
CA ALA A 90 -3.43 -14.32 -0.09
C ALA A 90 -3.03 -15.80 0.01
N SER A 91 -3.98 -16.68 0.28
CA SER A 91 -3.78 -18.12 0.20
C SER A 91 -3.90 -18.61 -1.25
N THR A 92 -3.59 -19.88 -1.49
CA THR A 92 -3.86 -20.52 -2.78
C THR A 92 -5.36 -20.79 -3.01
N ARG A 93 -6.16 -20.74 -1.95
CA ARG A 93 -7.58 -21.04 -2.01
C ARG A 93 -8.37 -19.92 -2.65
N MET A 94 -9.00 -20.22 -3.78
CA MET A 94 -9.89 -19.33 -4.50
C MET A 94 -11.28 -19.96 -4.58
N LYS A 95 -12.33 -19.19 -4.29
CA LYS A 95 -13.73 -19.66 -4.37
C LYS A 95 -14.64 -18.48 -4.71
N ASP A 96 -15.58 -18.71 -5.62
CA ASP A 96 -16.60 -17.73 -6.03
C ASP A 96 -15.97 -16.39 -6.53
N GLY A 97 -14.82 -16.48 -7.22
CA GLY A 97 -14.12 -15.32 -7.79
C GLY A 97 -13.29 -14.47 -6.81
N VAL A 98 -13.18 -14.89 -5.55
CA VAL A 98 -12.37 -14.21 -4.54
C VAL A 98 -11.36 -15.16 -3.90
N ARG A 99 -10.21 -14.61 -3.55
CA ARG A 99 -9.12 -15.33 -2.86
C ARG A 99 -9.29 -15.22 -1.35
N TYR A 100 -9.14 -16.34 -0.66
CA TYR A 100 -9.15 -16.36 0.80
C TYR A 100 -7.77 -16.01 1.34
N SER A 101 -7.72 -15.29 2.45
CA SER A 101 -6.47 -14.98 3.14
C SER A 101 -6.08 -16.07 4.13
N GLN A 102 -4.80 -16.10 4.50
CA GLN A 102 -4.27 -16.92 5.58
C GLN A 102 -3.26 -16.12 6.39
N PRO A 103 -3.07 -16.41 7.69
CA PRO A 103 -2.00 -15.80 8.47
C PRO A 103 -0.62 -16.15 7.90
N GLU A 104 0.33 -15.22 8.04
CA GLU A 104 1.74 -15.43 7.69
C GLU A 104 2.64 -14.95 8.84
N ILE A 105 3.64 -15.76 9.18
CA ILE A 105 4.78 -15.36 10.02
C ILE A 105 6.00 -15.28 9.11
N ALA A 106 6.56 -14.09 8.97
CA ALA A 106 7.82 -13.87 8.27
C ALA A 106 8.95 -13.83 9.30
N VAL A 107 9.95 -14.67 9.14
CA VAL A 107 11.13 -14.74 10.02
C VAL A 107 12.28 -13.94 9.42
N ALA A 108 13.15 -13.41 10.27
CA ALA A 108 14.34 -12.68 9.87
C ALA A 108 15.25 -13.51 8.94
N PRO A 109 16.01 -12.87 8.04
CA PRO A 109 16.93 -13.56 7.15
C PRO A 109 17.96 -14.39 7.93
N GLY A 110 18.27 -15.60 7.44
CA GLY A 110 19.24 -16.49 8.09
C GLY A 110 18.75 -17.13 9.40
N THR A 111 17.46 -17.03 9.74
CA THR A 111 16.90 -17.72 10.91
C THR A 111 17.13 -19.23 10.82
N PRO A 112 17.80 -19.86 11.82
CA PRO A 112 18.06 -21.29 11.82
C PRO A 112 16.79 -22.12 11.74
N GLN A 113 16.84 -23.28 11.06
CA GLN A 113 15.68 -24.16 10.91
C GLN A 113 15.08 -24.56 12.26
N SER A 114 15.92 -24.84 13.27
CA SER A 114 15.48 -25.19 14.64
C SER A 114 14.64 -24.08 15.31
N LYS A 115 14.78 -22.83 14.90
CA LYS A 115 13.93 -21.72 15.35
C LYS A 115 12.63 -21.66 14.57
N LYS A 116 12.68 -21.94 13.26
CA LYS A 116 11.48 -22.03 12.41
C LYS A 116 10.59 -23.18 12.85
N ASP A 117 11.16 -24.32 13.23
CA ASP A 117 10.43 -25.50 13.74
C ASP A 117 9.72 -25.26 15.09
N GLN A 118 10.03 -24.16 15.79
CA GLN A 118 9.35 -23.73 17.02
C GLN A 118 8.17 -22.80 16.76
N LEU A 119 7.92 -22.43 15.51
CA LEU A 119 6.77 -21.62 15.13
C LEU A 119 5.60 -22.54 14.79
N PRO A 120 4.38 -22.17 15.16
CA PRO A 120 3.21 -22.98 14.86
C PRO A 120 2.90 -22.96 13.35
N ASP A 121 2.51 -24.09 12.80
CA ASP A 121 2.05 -24.21 11.42
C ASP A 121 0.53 -24.04 11.27
N SER A 122 -0.18 -24.00 12.38
CA SER A 122 -1.63 -23.81 12.43
C SER A 122 -2.07 -22.95 13.61
N LEU A 123 -3.23 -22.33 13.51
CA LEU A 123 -3.79 -21.51 14.60
C LEU A 123 -4.06 -22.37 15.85
N LYS A 124 -4.45 -23.63 15.67
CA LYS A 124 -4.66 -24.58 16.78
C LYS A 124 -3.38 -24.84 17.55
N GLU A 125 -2.28 -25.07 16.86
CA GLU A 125 -0.94 -25.25 17.48
C GLU A 125 -0.47 -23.98 18.18
N ALA A 126 -0.79 -22.80 17.60
CA ALA A 126 -0.50 -21.52 18.23
C ALA A 126 -1.33 -21.23 19.49
N GLY A 127 -2.29 -22.09 19.84
CA GLY A 127 -3.23 -21.86 20.95
C GLY A 127 -4.24 -20.72 20.63
N VAL A 128 -4.38 -20.35 19.36
CA VAL A 128 -5.34 -19.34 18.91
C VAL A 128 -6.66 -20.02 18.61
N GLU A 129 -7.71 -19.59 19.31
CA GLU A 129 -9.08 -20.07 19.05
C GLU A 129 -9.44 -19.82 17.59
N GLU A 130 -9.79 -20.91 16.87
CA GLU A 130 -10.22 -20.83 15.48
C GLU A 130 -11.69 -20.35 15.42
N PRO A 131 -11.96 -19.18 14.86
CA PRO A 131 -13.33 -18.76 14.62
C PRO A 131 -14.03 -19.75 13.66
N SER A 132 -15.27 -20.12 13.93
CA SER A 132 -16.05 -21.07 13.10
C SER A 132 -16.23 -20.63 11.64
N SER A 133 -16.00 -19.36 11.35
CA SER A 133 -16.02 -18.78 9.99
C SER A 133 -14.69 -18.90 9.25
N LEU A 134 -13.61 -19.35 9.94
CA LEU A 134 -12.30 -19.51 9.33
C LEU A 134 -12.32 -20.71 8.37
N THR A 135 -11.81 -20.48 7.17
CA THR A 135 -11.79 -21.49 6.10
C THR A 135 -10.37 -21.97 5.79
N VAL A 136 -9.37 -21.17 6.20
CA VAL A 136 -7.93 -21.47 6.06
C VAL A 136 -7.29 -21.15 7.40
N SER A 137 -6.90 -22.17 8.14
CA SER A 137 -6.31 -22.07 9.50
C SER A 137 -4.79 -22.26 9.52
N ASP A 138 -4.23 -22.69 8.37
CA ASP A 138 -2.80 -22.90 8.26
C ASP A 138 -2.05 -21.56 8.31
N ILE A 139 -0.93 -21.53 9.02
CA ILE A 139 -0.04 -20.39 9.11
C ILE A 139 1.08 -20.58 8.09
N LYS A 140 1.23 -19.62 7.19
CA LYS A 140 2.34 -19.61 6.26
C LYS A 140 3.60 -19.11 6.96
N ILE A 141 4.64 -19.93 7.01
CA ILE A 141 5.96 -19.52 7.48
C ILE A 141 6.82 -19.18 6.27
N ARG A 142 7.44 -18.00 6.30
CA ARG A 142 8.30 -17.48 5.23
C ARG A 142 9.56 -16.84 5.83
N GLU A 143 10.69 -17.01 5.19
CA GLU A 143 11.85 -16.16 5.44
C GLU A 143 11.70 -14.84 4.71
N MET A 144 12.07 -13.73 5.34
CA MET A 144 12.13 -12.43 4.69
C MET A 144 13.26 -12.40 3.66
N ASN A 145 13.08 -11.64 2.59
CA ASN A 145 14.10 -11.48 1.57
C ASN A 145 15.32 -10.71 2.08
N GLY A 146 15.14 -9.90 3.11
CA GLY A 146 16.15 -9.05 3.74
C GLY A 146 15.53 -8.24 4.86
N ASP A 147 16.27 -7.31 5.42
CA ASP A 147 15.76 -6.37 6.40
C ASP A 147 14.86 -5.33 5.73
N PHE A 148 14.02 -4.65 6.52
CA PHE A 148 13.29 -3.50 6.04
C PHE A 148 14.25 -2.33 5.83
N ILE A 149 14.14 -1.64 4.72
CA ILE A 149 14.93 -0.44 4.41
C ILE A 149 13.96 0.69 4.04
N ALA A 150 14.15 1.85 4.67
CA ALA A 150 13.70 3.14 4.19
C ALA A 150 14.79 3.67 3.26
N GLN A 151 14.44 4.17 2.12
CA GLN A 151 15.35 4.24 0.99
C GLN A 151 15.74 5.70 0.66
N ASN A 152 17.03 5.97 0.45
CA ASN A 152 17.61 7.27 0.07
C ASN A 152 18.77 7.14 -0.94
N VAL A 153 18.56 7.44 -2.23
CA VAL A 153 19.63 7.52 -3.26
C VAL A 153 19.33 8.54 -4.37
N ASP A 154 20.39 9.12 -4.94
CA ASP A 154 20.42 10.20 -5.94
C ASP A 154 20.09 9.79 -7.40
N CYS A 155 19.08 9.00 -7.65
CA CYS A 155 18.72 8.54 -8.99
C CYS A 155 17.32 9.02 -9.38
N TYR A 156 17.18 10.22 -9.83
CA TYR A 156 15.87 10.85 -10.04
C TYR A 156 15.59 11.18 -11.51
N ARG A 157 14.30 11.27 -11.81
CA ARG A 157 13.77 11.88 -13.04
C ARG A 157 13.27 13.27 -12.69
N ASN A 158 13.88 14.25 -13.26
CA ASN A 158 13.47 15.64 -13.09
C ASN A 158 12.20 15.88 -13.94
N ILE A 159 11.04 15.94 -13.30
CA ILE A 159 9.78 16.36 -13.92
C ILE A 159 9.39 17.65 -13.21
N THR A 160 9.55 18.78 -13.91
CA THR A 160 9.12 20.10 -13.43
C THR A 160 7.79 20.46 -14.09
N GLU A 161 6.77 20.71 -13.28
CA GLU A 161 5.46 21.14 -13.78
C GLU A 161 4.97 22.38 -13.02
N SER A 162 4.14 23.19 -13.69
CA SER A 162 3.59 24.44 -13.13
C SER A 162 2.55 24.21 -12.02
N ASN A 163 1.93 23.03 -12.00
CA ASN A 163 0.96 22.60 -11.00
C ASN A 163 1.52 21.35 -10.32
N PHE A 164 1.47 21.32 -9.00
CA PHE A 164 2.13 20.24 -8.26
C PHE A 164 1.21 19.04 -8.04
N SER A 165 1.53 17.93 -8.68
CA SER A 165 0.79 16.67 -8.66
C SER A 165 1.48 15.60 -7.80
N GLY A 166 0.77 14.53 -7.44
CA GLY A 166 1.39 13.31 -6.94
C GLY A 166 2.30 12.66 -7.98
N GLY A 167 3.26 11.84 -7.54
CA GLY A 167 4.21 11.16 -8.41
C GLY A 167 5.43 11.98 -8.79
N LEU A 168 5.48 13.27 -8.47
CA LEU A 168 6.62 14.16 -8.73
C LEU A 168 7.69 14.07 -7.66
N GLU A 169 8.88 14.55 -8.00
CA GLU A 169 10.00 14.68 -7.06
C GLU A 169 9.68 15.69 -5.95
N ILE A 170 9.97 15.30 -4.72
CA ILE A 170 10.01 16.21 -3.57
C ILE A 170 11.32 16.07 -2.82
N ARG A 171 11.69 17.12 -2.12
CA ARG A 171 12.88 17.17 -1.26
C ARG A 171 12.53 17.74 0.09
N ASP A 172 13.22 17.26 1.09
CA ASP A 172 13.25 17.92 2.39
C ASP A 172 14.08 19.19 2.29
N HIS A 173 13.51 20.32 2.69
CA HIS A 173 14.11 21.64 2.57
C HIS A 173 15.45 21.77 3.33
N ASP A 174 15.56 21.12 4.48
CA ASP A 174 16.71 21.24 5.36
C ASP A 174 17.82 20.24 5.04
N SER A 175 17.46 18.98 4.77
CA SER A 175 18.41 17.88 4.54
C SER A 175 18.64 17.56 3.07
N ASN A 176 17.80 18.09 2.17
CA ASN A 176 17.77 17.74 0.75
C ASN A 176 17.52 16.24 0.48
N ALA A 177 16.90 15.54 1.45
CA ALA A 177 16.49 14.15 1.27
C ALA A 177 15.45 14.04 0.17
N LEU A 178 15.65 13.08 -0.74
CA LEU A 178 14.82 12.86 -1.92
C LEU A 178 13.63 11.96 -1.60
N GLY A 179 12.46 12.27 -2.15
CA GLY A 179 11.26 11.45 -2.08
C GLY A 179 10.32 11.71 -3.25
N THR A 180 9.18 11.08 -3.18
CA THR A 180 8.09 11.20 -4.16
C THR A 180 6.85 11.79 -3.50
N ALA A 181 6.21 12.77 -4.12
CA ALA A 181 4.89 13.26 -3.73
C ALA A 181 3.85 12.15 -3.87
N GLY A 182 3.02 11.97 -2.86
CA GLY A 182 2.00 10.93 -2.88
C GLY A 182 0.76 11.37 -3.66
N PHE A 183 -0.17 12.02 -3.00
CA PHE A 183 -1.43 12.48 -3.61
C PHE A 183 -2.08 13.57 -2.77
N LYS A 184 -2.95 14.34 -3.42
CA LYS A 184 -3.72 15.40 -2.77
C LYS A 184 -4.77 14.83 -1.82
N VAL A 185 -4.86 15.43 -0.65
CA VAL A 185 -5.90 15.14 0.36
C VAL A 185 -6.53 16.43 0.89
N TRP A 186 -7.70 16.30 1.50
CA TRP A 186 -8.43 17.42 2.06
C TRP A 186 -8.84 17.17 3.51
N ARG A 187 -8.86 18.24 4.31
CA ARG A 187 -9.47 18.25 5.64
C ARG A 187 -10.05 19.65 5.90
N ASN A 188 -11.35 19.73 6.21
CA ASN A 188 -12.05 20.99 6.44
C ASN A 188 -11.86 22.01 5.30
N ASP A 189 -12.03 21.58 4.05
CA ASP A 189 -11.82 22.34 2.81
C ASP A 189 -10.39 22.83 2.53
N ASN A 190 -9.45 22.57 3.42
CA ASN A 190 -8.03 22.84 3.15
C ASN A 190 -7.40 21.68 2.36
N GLU A 191 -6.48 22.05 1.48
CA GLU A 191 -5.74 21.16 0.60
C GLU A 191 -4.37 20.85 1.18
N TYR A 192 -3.93 19.59 1.00
CA TYR A 192 -2.64 19.10 1.46
C TYR A 192 -2.06 18.12 0.46
N MET A 193 -0.74 18.07 0.35
CA MET A 193 -0.02 16.96 -0.27
C MET A 193 0.28 15.91 0.79
N TYR A 194 -0.09 14.67 0.53
CA TYR A 194 0.22 13.49 1.37
C TYR A 194 1.48 12.81 0.86
N THR A 195 2.39 12.41 1.75
CA THR A 195 3.61 11.65 1.41
C THR A 195 4.08 10.81 2.60
N ALA A 196 5.25 10.15 2.50
CA ALA A 196 5.87 9.44 3.60
C ALA A 196 6.59 10.41 4.55
N ASN A 197 6.43 10.22 5.86
CA ASN A 197 7.01 11.11 6.87
C ASN A 197 8.54 11.06 6.89
N HIS A 198 9.14 9.89 6.71
CA HIS A 198 10.61 9.77 6.77
C HIS A 198 11.34 10.53 5.64
N VAL A 199 10.63 10.96 4.59
CA VAL A 199 11.18 11.83 3.53
C VAL A 199 11.45 13.24 4.05
N LEU A 200 10.58 13.75 4.93
CA LEU A 200 10.60 15.15 5.39
C LEU A 200 11.00 15.32 6.86
N ASN A 201 11.65 14.34 7.48
CA ASN A 201 11.93 14.37 8.91
C ASN A 201 13.43 14.40 9.28
N ASP A 202 14.30 14.66 8.33
CA ASP A 202 15.76 14.73 8.56
C ASP A 202 16.34 13.52 9.32
N GLY A 203 15.70 12.35 9.20
CA GLY A 203 16.08 11.14 9.94
C GLY A 203 15.84 11.21 11.46
N SER A 204 15.23 12.28 11.97
CA SER A 204 15.04 12.53 13.40
C SER A 204 13.94 11.69 14.07
N CYS A 205 13.16 10.97 13.29
CA CYS A 205 11.95 10.26 13.74
C CYS A 205 10.86 11.19 14.34
N ALA A 206 11.03 12.47 14.28
CA ALA A 206 9.98 13.44 14.62
C ALA A 206 8.95 13.53 13.49
N VAL A 207 7.79 14.11 13.76
CA VAL A 207 6.99 14.67 12.67
C VAL A 207 7.81 15.81 12.12
N GLY A 208 8.12 15.76 10.83
CA GLY A 208 8.91 16.80 10.21
C GLY A 208 8.27 18.16 10.48
N GLU A 209 9.05 19.08 11.06
CA GLU A 209 8.72 20.51 11.06
C GLU A 209 9.30 21.18 9.79
N GLY A 210 9.82 20.34 8.86
CA GLY A 210 10.54 20.74 7.67
C GLY A 210 9.65 21.28 6.56
N GLY A 211 10.29 22.00 5.65
CA GLY A 211 9.71 22.38 4.37
C GLY A 211 9.77 21.24 3.36
N MET A 212 8.90 21.28 2.40
CA MET A 212 8.92 20.42 1.22
C MET A 212 9.23 21.28 0.00
N ASP A 213 10.29 20.96 -0.70
CA ASP A 213 10.67 21.59 -1.95
C ASP A 213 10.34 20.72 -3.17
N ASP A 214 10.21 21.33 -4.33
CA ASP A 214 10.20 20.63 -5.61
C ASP A 214 11.64 20.31 -6.10
N ALA A 215 11.74 19.70 -7.28
CA ALA A 215 13.01 19.36 -7.90
C ALA A 215 13.93 20.56 -8.17
N ASP A 216 13.38 21.75 -8.31
CA ASP A 216 14.10 23.01 -8.56
C ASP A 216 14.39 23.79 -7.26
N ASN A 217 14.16 23.19 -6.10
CA ASN A 217 14.26 23.78 -4.76
C ASN A 217 13.31 24.97 -4.52
N ASN A 218 12.15 24.96 -5.16
CA ASN A 218 11.10 25.90 -4.81
C ASN A 218 10.29 25.32 -3.66
N LEU A 219 10.09 26.11 -2.61
CA LEU A 219 9.32 25.71 -1.46
C LEU A 219 7.85 25.50 -1.84
N LEU A 220 7.36 24.26 -1.63
CA LEU A 220 5.98 23.84 -1.90
C LEU A 220 5.09 23.94 -0.67
N GLY A 221 5.68 24.01 0.51
CA GLY A 221 4.93 24.14 1.75
C GLY A 221 5.67 23.56 2.96
N TYR A 222 5.00 23.68 4.11
CA TYR A 222 5.50 23.15 5.38
C TYR A 222 4.62 22.03 5.88
N SER A 223 5.22 21.12 6.63
CA SER A 223 4.49 20.05 7.29
C SER A 223 3.53 20.62 8.33
N ASN A 224 2.25 20.29 8.24
CA ASN A 224 1.22 20.78 9.16
C ASN A 224 0.70 19.71 10.11
N ASP A 225 0.59 18.51 9.63
CA ASP A 225 0.14 17.35 10.39
C ASP A 225 0.86 16.12 9.88
N GLY A 226 1.62 15.52 10.72
CA GLY A 226 2.22 14.24 10.47
C GLY A 226 1.96 13.30 11.63
N HIS A 227 1.98 12.03 11.39
CA HIS A 227 2.01 11.04 12.42
C HIS A 227 3.22 10.12 12.23
N SER A 228 4.33 10.55 12.76
CA SER A 228 5.28 9.62 13.33
C SER A 228 4.86 9.25 14.77
N TYR A 229 3.67 9.74 15.21
CA TYR A 229 3.35 9.86 16.63
C TYR A 229 1.92 9.40 16.87
N THR A 230 1.74 8.41 17.71
CA THR A 230 0.44 8.14 18.29
C THR A 230 0.45 8.56 19.74
N ARG A 231 -0.53 9.32 20.16
CA ARG A 231 -0.83 9.64 21.56
C ARG A 231 -1.11 8.39 22.42
N GLU A 232 -1.18 7.21 21.83
CA GLU A 232 -1.55 5.94 22.46
C GLU A 232 -0.42 4.89 22.49
N GLY A 233 0.85 5.30 22.27
CA GLY A 233 2.00 4.42 22.39
C GLY A 233 2.22 3.46 21.19
N HIS A 234 1.49 3.62 20.09
CA HIS A 234 1.74 2.92 18.82
C HIS A 234 2.60 3.79 17.92
N LYS A 235 3.75 3.29 17.57
CA LYS A 235 4.80 4.04 16.90
C LYS A 235 4.56 4.18 15.39
N ASN A 236 4.83 5.33 14.87
CA ASN A 236 5.32 5.72 13.54
C ASN A 236 4.62 5.10 12.32
N HIS A 237 3.49 5.64 11.94
CA HIS A 237 2.74 5.20 10.76
C HIS A 237 3.31 5.69 9.42
N ASP A 238 4.39 6.47 9.46
CA ASP A 238 5.13 6.94 8.30
C ASP A 238 4.28 7.65 7.24
N TRP A 239 3.55 8.65 7.65
CA TRP A 239 2.86 9.55 6.75
C TRP A 239 2.88 11.00 7.28
N ILE A 240 2.85 11.93 6.35
CA ILE A 240 2.82 13.36 6.63
C ILE A 240 1.95 14.07 5.60
N THR A 241 1.38 15.21 5.98
CA THR A 241 0.70 16.12 5.07
C THR A 241 1.38 17.49 5.09
N VAL A 242 1.51 18.07 3.92
CA VAL A 242 2.15 19.37 3.69
C VAL A 242 1.14 20.30 3.05
N SER A 243 1.10 21.54 3.48
CA SER A 243 0.32 22.61 2.83
C SER A 243 1.09 23.93 2.80
N ASP A 244 0.78 24.73 1.81
CA ASP A 244 1.15 26.14 1.75
C ASP A 244 -0.04 26.95 1.21
N TYR A 245 -0.12 28.22 1.60
CA TYR A 245 -1.13 29.16 1.11
C TYR A 245 -0.90 29.59 -0.35
N ASN A 246 0.31 29.39 -0.88
CA ASN A 246 0.70 29.84 -2.21
C ASN A 246 0.79 28.70 -3.24
N THR A 247 0.78 27.45 -2.80
CA THR A 247 0.88 26.29 -3.69
C THR A 247 -0.47 25.62 -3.89
N THR A 248 -0.84 25.43 -5.15
CA THR A 248 -2.02 24.64 -5.52
C THR A 248 -1.57 23.23 -5.86
N TYR A 249 -2.17 22.26 -5.19
CA TYR A 249 -1.95 20.85 -5.49
C TYR A 249 -3.03 20.34 -6.43
N ASP A 250 -2.64 19.67 -7.50
CA ASP A 250 -3.59 19.03 -8.41
C ASP A 250 -4.08 17.69 -7.86
N ASN A 251 -5.33 17.37 -8.14
CA ASN A 251 -5.93 16.08 -7.72
C ASN A 251 -5.56 14.96 -8.69
N THR A 252 -4.28 14.90 -9.04
CA THR A 252 -3.75 13.99 -10.05
C THR A 252 -2.48 13.31 -9.58
N ILE A 253 -2.14 12.23 -10.24
CA ILE A 253 -0.83 11.60 -10.17
C ILE A 253 -0.22 11.67 -11.56
N GLN A 254 0.93 12.31 -11.65
CA GLN A 254 1.76 12.37 -12.83
C GLN A 254 2.58 11.08 -12.97
N TYR A 255 2.64 10.51 -14.15
CA TYR A 255 3.46 9.35 -14.47
C TYR A 255 4.00 9.44 -15.91
N GLU A 256 4.88 8.52 -16.33
CA GLU A 256 5.59 8.61 -17.61
C GLU A 256 4.69 8.71 -18.84
N GLU A 257 3.50 8.09 -18.80
CA GLU A 257 2.58 8.03 -19.93
C GLU A 257 1.50 9.12 -19.91
N GLY A 258 1.46 9.95 -18.85
CA GLY A 258 0.47 11.00 -18.69
C GLY A 258 0.09 11.29 -17.24
N GLU A 259 -1.16 11.60 -17.03
CA GLU A 259 -1.71 12.02 -15.77
C GLU A 259 -3.03 11.29 -15.49
N ILE A 260 -3.27 10.93 -14.25
CA ILE A 260 -4.54 10.35 -13.81
C ILE A 260 -5.18 11.19 -12.72
N THR A 261 -6.48 11.40 -12.81
CA THR A 261 -7.26 12.02 -11.73
C THR A 261 -7.59 10.99 -10.65
N ILE A 262 -7.46 11.40 -9.39
CA ILE A 262 -7.82 10.58 -8.24
C ILE A 262 -9.28 10.87 -7.84
N ASN A 263 -10.07 9.82 -7.69
CA ASN A 263 -11.51 9.92 -7.44
C ASN A 263 -11.91 9.53 -6.01
N GLY A 264 -10.99 8.95 -5.23
CA GLY A 264 -11.25 8.49 -3.89
C GLY A 264 -10.13 7.61 -3.34
N TYR A 265 -10.44 6.89 -2.28
CA TYR A 265 -9.50 5.95 -1.65
C TYR A 265 -10.12 4.57 -1.47
N ALA A 266 -9.27 3.53 -1.56
CA ALA A 266 -9.66 2.15 -1.35
C ALA A 266 -9.92 1.88 0.13
N THR A 267 -10.99 1.16 0.45
CA THR A 267 -11.27 0.69 1.82
C THR A 267 -10.49 -0.58 2.14
N GLN A 268 -10.49 -0.99 3.41
CA GLN A 268 -9.89 -2.25 3.81
C GLN A 268 -10.51 -3.45 3.06
N GLU A 269 -11.83 -3.54 3.03
CA GLU A 269 -12.56 -4.60 2.34
C GLU A 269 -12.31 -4.56 0.82
N GLY A 270 -12.21 -3.36 0.26
CA GLY A 270 -11.85 -3.16 -1.15
C GLY A 270 -10.50 -3.77 -1.47
N MET A 271 -9.46 -3.42 -0.73
CA MET A 271 -8.10 -3.96 -0.93
C MET A 271 -8.04 -5.48 -0.71
N GLU A 272 -8.70 -5.99 0.33
CA GLU A 272 -8.77 -7.44 0.57
C GLU A 272 -9.47 -8.19 -0.56
N SER A 273 -10.45 -7.56 -1.23
CA SER A 273 -11.20 -8.17 -2.33
C SER A 273 -10.40 -8.35 -3.63
N ILE A 274 -9.26 -7.65 -3.75
CA ILE A 274 -8.31 -7.77 -4.89
C ILE A 274 -6.99 -8.41 -4.46
N GLN A 275 -6.92 -8.92 -3.24
CA GLN A 275 -5.70 -9.51 -2.72
C GLN A 275 -5.21 -10.69 -3.56
N GLY A 276 -3.93 -10.65 -3.97
CA GLY A 276 -3.29 -11.66 -4.80
C GLY A 276 -3.64 -11.58 -6.30
N GLU A 277 -4.42 -10.61 -6.73
CA GLU A 277 -4.68 -10.33 -8.15
C GLU A 277 -3.55 -9.43 -8.67
N ARG A 278 -2.65 -9.98 -9.48
CA ARG A 278 -1.51 -9.23 -10.06
C ARG A 278 -1.98 -8.17 -11.04
N GLY A 279 -1.30 -7.01 -11.06
CA GLY A 279 -1.61 -5.91 -11.97
C GLY A 279 -2.91 -5.15 -11.66
N THR A 280 -3.49 -5.36 -10.45
CA THR A 280 -4.70 -4.63 -10.03
C THR A 280 -4.41 -3.27 -9.42
N LEU A 281 -3.20 -3.05 -8.94
CA LEU A 281 -2.71 -1.76 -8.49
C LEU A 281 -1.67 -1.23 -9.45
N GLN A 282 -1.48 0.07 -9.38
CA GLN A 282 -0.41 0.79 -10.05
C GLN A 282 0.37 1.61 -9.03
N PHE A 283 1.60 1.92 -9.35
CA PHE A 283 2.54 2.67 -8.54
C PHE A 283 3.32 3.66 -9.38
N GLN A 284 3.62 4.82 -8.82
CA GLN A 284 4.55 5.78 -9.38
C GLN A 284 5.58 6.17 -8.33
N GLY A 285 6.85 5.92 -8.63
CA GLY A 285 7.99 6.42 -7.86
C GLY A 285 8.87 7.28 -8.75
N ILE A 286 9.50 8.30 -8.18
CA ILE A 286 10.34 9.21 -8.97
C ILE A 286 11.58 8.50 -9.56
N VAL A 287 12.06 7.47 -8.90
CA VAL A 287 13.26 6.72 -9.32
C VAL A 287 12.90 5.49 -10.14
N SER A 288 11.97 4.66 -9.68
CA SER A 288 11.59 3.42 -10.36
C SER A 288 10.58 3.65 -11.49
N GLY A 289 9.92 4.81 -11.52
CA GLY A 289 8.89 5.15 -12.49
C GLY A 289 7.58 4.42 -12.26
N TYR A 290 6.76 4.37 -13.31
CA TYR A 290 5.47 3.69 -13.32
C TYR A 290 5.62 2.17 -13.34
N GLN A 291 4.87 1.48 -12.48
CA GLN A 291 4.87 0.03 -12.36
C GLN A 291 3.49 -0.53 -12.02
N ASP A 292 3.23 -1.73 -12.51
CA ASP A 292 2.13 -2.55 -11.98
C ASP A 292 2.43 -3.00 -10.55
N ALA A 293 1.38 -3.07 -9.73
CA ALA A 293 1.47 -3.57 -8.37
C ALA A 293 0.25 -4.44 -8.01
N TYR A 294 0.26 -5.05 -6.83
CA TYR A 294 -0.89 -5.81 -6.33
C TYR A 294 -0.86 -5.93 -4.81
N VAL A 295 -2.02 -6.06 -4.19
CA VAL A 295 -2.12 -6.32 -2.74
C VAL A 295 -1.68 -7.77 -2.45
N LYS A 296 -0.58 -7.95 -1.71
CA LYS A 296 -0.15 -9.27 -1.20
C LYS A 296 -0.87 -9.63 0.10
N GLY A 297 -1.11 -8.64 0.96
CA GLY A 297 -1.70 -8.86 2.27
C GLY A 297 -1.89 -7.59 3.07
N GLY A 298 -2.30 -7.74 4.31
CA GLY A 298 -2.50 -6.63 5.23
C GLY A 298 -2.18 -7.01 6.68
N GLY A 299 -2.27 -6.02 7.57
CA GLY A 299 -1.95 -6.21 8.98
C GLY A 299 -0.47 -6.54 9.23
N ALA A 300 0.41 -6.15 8.31
CA ALA A 300 1.84 -6.41 8.46
C ALA A 300 2.48 -5.49 9.51
N SER A 301 3.50 -5.99 10.18
CA SER A 301 4.39 -5.20 11.01
C SER A 301 5.65 -4.86 10.23
N VAL A 302 6.05 -3.60 10.26
CA VAL A 302 7.28 -3.08 9.67
C VAL A 302 7.96 -2.22 10.70
N SER A 303 9.21 -2.51 11.01
CA SER A 303 10.02 -1.69 11.92
C SER A 303 11.40 -1.48 11.31
N THR A 304 11.71 -0.25 10.96
CA THR A 304 13.02 0.16 10.43
C THR A 304 13.23 1.65 10.62
N GLY A 305 14.38 2.05 11.15
CA GLY A 305 14.67 3.44 11.42
C GLY A 305 13.53 4.11 12.19
N CYS A 306 12.89 5.07 11.56
CA CYS A 306 11.77 5.82 12.13
C CYS A 306 10.38 5.24 11.82
N ILE A 307 10.31 4.15 11.07
CA ILE A 307 9.06 3.50 10.68
C ILE A 307 8.76 2.36 11.64
N ASP A 308 7.58 2.35 12.26
CA ASP A 308 7.12 1.25 13.12
C ASP A 308 5.61 1.02 12.95
N MET A 309 5.21 0.41 11.84
CA MET A 309 3.82 0.12 11.51
C MET A 309 3.38 -1.22 12.11
N TYR A 310 3.21 -1.28 13.43
CA TYR A 310 2.85 -2.52 14.12
C TYR A 310 1.44 -3.01 13.77
N GLY A 311 1.36 -4.12 13.04
CA GLY A 311 0.08 -4.74 12.63
C GLY A 311 -0.81 -3.86 11.75
N SER A 312 -0.26 -2.81 11.12
CA SER A 312 -1.05 -1.80 10.43
C SER A 312 -0.70 -1.61 8.96
N ALA A 313 0.45 -2.08 8.50
CA ALA A 313 0.88 -1.91 7.13
C ALA A 313 0.10 -2.82 6.15
N THR A 314 -0.10 -2.32 4.94
CA THR A 314 -0.49 -3.11 3.78
C THR A 314 0.76 -3.56 3.03
N LYS A 315 0.81 -4.85 2.72
CA LYS A 315 1.88 -5.49 1.99
C LYS A 315 1.55 -5.49 0.50
N ILE A 316 2.42 -4.89 -0.28
CA ILE A 316 2.31 -4.76 -1.73
C ILE A 316 3.35 -5.64 -2.41
N GLY A 317 3.00 -6.24 -3.54
CA GLY A 317 3.93 -6.89 -4.44
C GLY A 317 4.11 -6.06 -5.70
N MET A 318 5.34 -5.93 -6.16
CA MET A 318 5.69 -5.25 -7.40
C MET A 318 6.54 -6.18 -8.27
N PRO A 319 6.47 -6.11 -9.61
CA PRO A 319 7.35 -6.89 -10.50
C PRO A 319 8.80 -6.44 -10.40
N ASP A 320 9.03 -5.13 -10.35
CA ASP A 320 10.31 -4.52 -10.02
C ASP A 320 10.26 -3.98 -8.60
N TYR A 321 11.34 -3.45 -8.06
CA TYR A 321 11.29 -2.88 -6.69
C TYR A 321 10.86 -1.43 -6.69
N ALA A 322 10.39 -0.97 -5.53
CA ALA A 322 10.59 0.42 -5.17
C ALA A 322 12.07 0.64 -4.82
N ARG A 323 12.58 1.79 -5.16
CA ARG A 323 13.97 2.22 -4.98
C ARG A 323 14.03 3.39 -4.01
N ASP A 324 15.23 3.70 -3.59
CA ASP A 324 15.49 4.90 -2.82
C ASP A 324 15.01 6.13 -3.61
N GLY A 325 14.30 7.05 -2.94
CA GLY A 325 13.61 8.17 -3.60
C GLY A 325 12.17 7.88 -4.01
N ASP A 326 11.75 6.61 -4.08
CA ASP A 326 10.34 6.26 -4.32
C ASP A 326 9.47 6.39 -3.07
N SER A 327 10.07 6.61 -1.91
CA SER A 327 9.37 6.88 -0.66
C SER A 327 8.37 8.03 -0.82
N GLY A 328 7.15 7.81 -0.37
CA GLY A 328 6.04 8.72 -0.62
C GLY A 328 5.26 8.44 -1.90
N GLY A 329 5.82 7.71 -2.85
CA GLY A 329 5.19 7.39 -4.14
C GLY A 329 3.82 6.72 -3.96
N PRO A 330 2.80 7.18 -4.72
CA PRO A 330 1.43 6.73 -4.57
C PRO A 330 1.20 5.33 -5.13
N TYR A 331 0.43 4.53 -4.40
CA TYR A 331 -0.25 3.35 -4.91
C TYR A 331 -1.71 3.66 -5.19
N TRP A 332 -2.22 3.26 -6.35
CA TRP A 332 -3.63 3.42 -6.65
C TRP A 332 -4.24 2.19 -7.33
N TRP A 333 -5.53 2.06 -7.21
CA TRP A 333 -6.34 1.03 -7.84
C TRP A 333 -7.20 1.65 -8.94
N PRO A 334 -6.90 1.42 -10.24
CA PRO A 334 -7.78 1.80 -11.32
C PRO A 334 -9.04 0.93 -11.32
N THR A 335 -10.20 1.56 -11.27
CA THR A 335 -11.51 0.91 -11.32
C THR A 335 -12.34 1.45 -12.48
N ALA A 336 -13.48 0.83 -12.76
CA ALA A 336 -14.40 1.34 -13.78
C ALA A 336 -15.01 2.70 -13.39
N ASP A 337 -15.05 3.02 -12.10
CA ASP A 337 -15.66 4.24 -11.56
C ASP A 337 -14.60 5.31 -11.19
N GLY A 338 -13.33 5.10 -11.54
CA GLY A 338 -12.22 6.02 -11.29
C GLY A 338 -11.05 5.40 -10.52
N ASN A 339 -10.06 6.22 -10.17
CA ASN A 339 -8.83 5.80 -9.53
C ASN A 339 -8.91 6.00 -8.01
N LEU A 340 -8.66 4.96 -7.25
CA LEU A 340 -8.72 4.95 -5.79
C LEU A 340 -7.31 4.82 -5.21
N VAL A 341 -6.84 5.82 -4.44
CA VAL A 341 -5.54 5.69 -3.77
C VAL A 341 -5.59 4.63 -2.67
N VAL A 342 -4.48 3.94 -2.49
CA VAL A 342 -4.28 2.91 -1.45
C VAL A 342 -3.44 3.46 -0.30
N GLY A 343 -2.37 4.18 -0.62
CA GLY A 343 -1.44 4.80 0.31
C GLY A 343 -0.15 5.20 -0.39
N ALA A 344 0.80 5.72 0.37
CA ALA A 344 2.12 6.08 -0.12
C ALA A 344 3.16 5.01 0.25
N HIS A 345 4.20 4.85 -0.57
CA HIS A 345 5.28 3.90 -0.31
C HIS A 345 6.07 4.29 0.94
N SER A 346 6.31 3.34 1.83
CA SER A 346 7.04 3.57 3.07
C SER A 346 8.32 2.76 3.20
N ALA A 347 8.30 1.48 2.82
CA ALA A 347 9.44 0.60 3.00
C ALA A 347 9.39 -0.60 2.04
N SER A 348 10.54 -1.26 1.86
CA SER A 348 10.67 -2.51 1.11
C SER A 348 11.50 -3.53 1.88
N GLU A 349 11.26 -4.83 1.65
CA GLU A 349 12.20 -5.88 2.05
C GLU A 349 13.32 -5.94 1.00
N THR A 350 14.59 -5.89 1.41
CA THR A 350 15.70 -5.94 0.47
C THR A 350 16.89 -6.72 1.02
N THR A 351 17.67 -7.34 0.14
CA THR A 351 18.79 -8.22 0.48
C THR A 351 20.17 -7.56 0.37
N GLY A 352 20.27 -6.26 0.11
CA GLY A 352 21.57 -5.67 -0.18
C GLY A 352 21.74 -4.21 0.14
N SER A 353 22.99 -3.80 0.29
CA SER A 353 23.40 -2.41 0.22
C SER A 353 23.26 -1.96 -1.23
N PHE A 354 22.46 -0.97 -1.47
CA PHE A 354 22.26 -0.41 -2.79
C PHE A 354 23.36 0.62 -3.05
N SER A 355 24.07 0.47 -4.15
CA SER A 355 24.94 1.50 -4.66
C SER A 355 24.58 1.77 -6.12
N GLY A 356 23.97 2.93 -6.36
CA GLY A 356 23.63 3.43 -7.70
C GLY A 356 22.28 2.99 -8.26
N CYS A 357 21.92 3.59 -9.40
CA CYS A 357 20.61 3.51 -10.05
C CYS A 357 20.32 2.22 -10.84
N ASN A 358 21.28 1.31 -10.90
CA ASN A 358 21.16 0.05 -11.65
C ASN A 358 20.93 -1.13 -10.70
N LEU A 359 19.70 -1.29 -10.24
CA LEU A 359 19.34 -2.40 -9.36
C LEU A 359 18.57 -3.46 -10.14
N SER A 360 19.15 -4.66 -10.18
CA SER A 360 18.44 -5.86 -10.60
C SER A 360 17.80 -6.50 -9.38
N GLY A 361 16.50 -6.44 -9.31
CA GLY A 361 15.76 -7.03 -8.24
C GLY A 361 15.09 -8.36 -8.58
N SER A 362 14.65 -9.09 -7.55
CA SER A 362 13.84 -10.28 -7.75
C SER A 362 12.35 -9.91 -7.78
N GLU A 363 11.66 -10.37 -8.80
CA GLU A 363 10.21 -10.20 -8.96
C GLU A 363 9.46 -10.51 -7.65
N GLY A 364 8.59 -9.60 -7.24
CA GLY A 364 7.69 -9.81 -6.11
C GLY A 364 8.28 -9.52 -4.74
N THR A 365 9.34 -8.71 -4.65
CA THR A 365 9.81 -8.17 -3.36
C THR A 365 8.67 -7.46 -2.65
N PRO A 366 8.42 -7.75 -1.36
CA PRO A 366 7.38 -7.06 -0.62
C PRO A 366 7.74 -5.61 -0.36
N CYS A 367 6.83 -4.73 -0.74
CA CYS A 367 6.80 -3.32 -0.36
C CYS A 367 5.69 -3.08 0.68
N TYR A 368 5.76 -1.98 1.37
CA TYR A 368 4.84 -1.66 2.45
C TYR A 368 4.35 -0.23 2.36
N THR A 369 3.08 -0.05 2.68
CA THR A 369 2.45 1.26 2.81
C THR A 369 1.60 1.31 4.06
N TYR A 370 1.53 2.46 4.71
CA TYR A 370 0.46 2.73 5.66
C TYR A 370 -0.81 3.06 4.87
N PRO A 371 -1.87 2.23 4.93
CA PRO A 371 -3.00 2.40 4.03
C PRO A 371 -3.82 3.63 4.37
N PHE A 372 -4.15 4.44 3.36
CA PHE A 372 -4.81 5.73 3.54
C PHE A 372 -6.19 5.64 4.21
N TRP A 373 -6.94 4.54 4.05
CA TRP A 373 -8.20 4.36 4.76
C TRP A 373 -8.07 4.45 6.29
N ARG A 374 -6.91 4.07 6.84
CA ARG A 374 -6.63 4.24 8.29
C ARG A 374 -6.42 5.70 8.64
N VAL A 375 -5.70 6.44 7.80
CA VAL A 375 -5.53 7.90 7.96
C VAL A 375 -6.89 8.57 7.91
N ALA A 376 -7.68 8.30 6.87
CA ALA A 376 -9.03 8.85 6.70
C ALA A 376 -9.93 8.60 7.90
N ASN A 377 -9.97 7.36 8.41
CA ASN A 377 -10.82 7.01 9.56
C ASN A 377 -10.38 7.66 10.89
N ASN A 378 -9.09 7.95 11.04
CA ASN A 378 -8.54 8.42 12.33
C ASN A 378 -8.35 9.94 12.40
N THR A 379 -8.27 10.63 11.26
CA THR A 379 -7.85 12.04 11.21
C THR A 379 -8.83 12.97 10.52
N GLY A 380 -9.81 12.42 9.80
CA GLY A 380 -10.75 13.19 8.98
C GLY A 380 -10.17 13.70 7.66
N PHE A 381 -8.93 13.28 7.29
CA PHE A 381 -8.45 13.49 5.92
C PHE A 381 -9.27 12.68 4.94
N THR A 382 -9.49 13.21 3.75
CA THR A 382 -10.23 12.56 2.68
C THR A 382 -9.60 12.83 1.32
N VAL A 383 -10.05 12.08 0.33
CA VAL A 383 -9.81 12.34 -1.10
C VAL A 383 -11.13 12.75 -1.73
N LYS A 384 -11.16 13.84 -2.49
CA LYS A 384 -12.35 14.31 -3.17
C LYS A 384 -12.34 13.89 -4.64
N ASN A 385 -13.51 13.62 -5.17
CA ASN A 385 -13.72 13.46 -6.61
C ASN A 385 -14.09 14.85 -7.17
N VAL A 386 -13.12 15.59 -7.65
CA VAL A 386 -13.25 16.97 -8.18
C VAL A 386 -12.98 17.00 -9.66
#